data_bea8c67b7a70d50b67ab05018a234729
#
_entry.id   bea8c67b7a70d50b67ab05018a234729
#
_cell.length_a   1.000
_cell.length_b   1.000
_cell.length_c   1.000
_cell.angle_alpha   90.00
_cell.angle_beta   90.00
_cell.angle_gamma   90.00
#
_symmetry.space_group_name_H-M   'P 1'
#
loop_
_entity.id
_entity.type
_entity.pdbx_description
1 polymer ?
#
loop_
_entity_poly.entity_id
_entity_poly.type
_entity_poly.pdbx_seq_one_letter_code
_entity_poly.pdbx_strand_id
1 'polypeptide(L)'
;ATEIEQNKHNAKGKGELTFHTTELPFAESVGTSTDLERDGLHYTENPIWSYGMGLNRDPATRQYSFDVNTATSFDVYNFGDVPIDQFNQHLILRLTFNQELNNTINFGFNGLNIEIDGAAANIGAGDVITYEVGGYFNNGLSILNATNYQQPALDVGLNKLIFDGTYDLTAEVEC
;
A
#
# COMPACT_ATOMS: atom_id res chain seq x y z
N ALA A 1 14.81 -9.21 30.95
CA ALA A 1 15.85 -8.88 31.91
C ALA A 1 17.21 -9.21 31.28
N THR A 2 18.05 -8.22 31.20
CA THR A 2 19.40 -8.39 30.63
C THR A 2 20.35 -8.61 31.81
N GLU A 3 20.88 -9.80 31.94
CA GLU A 3 21.93 -10.10 32.94
C GLU A 3 23.24 -10.24 32.17
N ILE A 4 24.19 -9.35 32.45
CA ILE A 4 25.54 -9.40 31.92
C ILE A 4 26.46 -9.85 33.04
N GLU A 5 26.89 -11.10 33.02
CA GLU A 5 27.92 -11.59 33.92
C GLU A 5 29.30 -11.22 33.37
N GLN A 6 29.99 -10.37 34.10
CA GLN A 6 31.38 -10.02 33.82
C GLN A 6 32.32 -10.84 34.68
N ASN A 7 33.09 -11.72 34.07
CA ASN A 7 34.11 -12.48 34.75
C ASN A 7 35.41 -11.64 34.90
N LYS A 8 35.86 -11.45 36.12
CA LYS A 8 37.03 -10.61 36.47
C LYS A 8 38.36 -11.02 35.82
N HIS A 9 38.43 -12.20 35.22
CA HIS A 9 39.67 -12.73 34.64
C HIS A 9 39.70 -12.82 33.12
N ASN A 10 38.60 -12.57 32.45
CA ASN A 10 38.50 -12.56 30.98
C ASN A 10 37.77 -11.31 30.49
N ALA A 11 38.39 -10.60 29.53
CA ALA A 11 37.78 -9.44 28.88
C ALA A 11 36.60 -9.78 27.95
N LYS A 12 36.08 -11.02 28.00
CA LYS A 12 34.93 -11.48 27.19
C LYS A 12 33.79 -11.85 28.12
N GLY A 13 32.72 -11.11 28.01
CA GLY A 13 31.40 -11.42 28.59
C GLY A 13 30.50 -12.08 27.58
N LYS A 14 29.58 -12.91 28.06
CA LYS A 14 28.46 -13.46 27.27
C LYS A 14 27.16 -12.82 27.80
N GLY A 15 26.41 -12.20 26.97
CA GLY A 15 25.13 -11.59 27.35
C GLY A 15 24.06 -11.88 26.27
N GLU A 16 22.80 -11.93 26.69
CA GLU A 16 21.63 -12.03 25.84
C GLU A 16 20.91 -10.70 25.87
N LEU A 17 20.59 -10.16 24.68
CA LEU A 17 19.80 -8.95 24.53
C LEU A 17 18.45 -9.37 23.94
N THR A 18 17.38 -9.14 24.70
CA THR A 18 16.01 -9.35 24.22
C THR A 18 15.41 -8.00 23.84
N PHE A 19 14.98 -7.88 22.61
CA PHE A 19 14.29 -6.70 22.11
C PHE A 19 12.80 -6.99 22.05
N HIS A 20 12.00 -6.03 22.49
CA HIS A 20 10.55 -6.03 22.32
C HIS A 20 10.16 -4.81 21.48
N THR A 21 9.38 -5.04 20.43
CA THR A 21 8.73 -3.94 19.71
C THR A 21 7.59 -3.40 20.57
N THR A 22 7.48 -2.07 20.66
CA THR A 22 6.46 -1.40 21.49
C THR A 22 5.23 -0.96 20.68
N GLU A 23 5.36 -0.97 19.35
CA GLU A 23 4.29 -0.55 18.43
C GLU A 23 3.87 -1.70 17.52
N LEU A 24 4.49 -1.81 16.35
CA LEU A 24 4.19 -2.89 15.41
C LEU A 24 5.17 -4.06 15.56
N PRO A 25 4.71 -5.31 15.46
CA PRO A 25 5.59 -6.48 15.55
C PRO A 25 6.48 -6.67 14.31
N PHE A 26 6.35 -5.80 13.31
CA PHE A 26 7.02 -5.89 12.02
C PHE A 26 7.96 -4.71 11.80
N ALA A 27 9.00 -4.92 11.00
CA ALA A 27 9.83 -3.82 10.50
C ALA A 27 9.12 -3.16 9.31
N GLU A 28 9.04 -1.85 9.32
CA GLU A 28 8.57 -1.07 8.18
C GLU A 28 9.75 -0.58 7.34
N SER A 29 9.56 -0.54 6.01
CA SER A 29 10.54 0.07 5.11
C SER A 29 10.55 1.59 5.28
N VAL A 30 11.70 2.21 5.02
CA VAL A 30 11.83 3.68 5.04
C VAL A 30 11.10 4.33 3.86
N GLY A 31 10.94 3.59 2.74
CA GLY A 31 10.25 4.05 1.55
C GLY A 31 9.00 3.24 1.27
N THR A 32 8.12 3.77 0.43
CA THR A 32 6.85 3.19 0.02
C THR A 32 6.94 2.52 -1.36
N SER A 33 5.89 1.82 -1.75
CA SER A 33 5.75 1.23 -3.08
C SER A 33 5.82 2.27 -4.20
N THR A 34 5.27 3.47 -3.98
CA THR A 34 5.32 4.58 -4.95
C THR A 34 6.72 5.17 -5.07
N ASP A 35 7.51 5.19 -3.98
CA ASP A 35 8.93 5.51 -4.03
C ASP A 35 9.71 4.49 -4.85
N LEU A 36 9.39 3.21 -4.67
CA LEU A 36 10.01 2.12 -5.43
C LEU A 36 9.70 2.20 -6.93
N GLU A 37 8.47 2.55 -7.31
CA GLU A 37 8.08 2.75 -8.70
C GLU A 37 8.85 3.94 -9.31
N ARG A 38 8.89 5.08 -8.61
CA ARG A 38 9.54 6.30 -9.06
C ARG A 38 11.06 6.15 -9.21
N ASP A 39 11.71 5.59 -8.19
CA ASP A 39 13.17 5.57 -8.08
C ASP A 39 13.78 4.30 -8.66
N GLY A 40 13.02 3.20 -8.71
CA GLY A 40 13.48 1.91 -9.20
C GLY A 40 14.52 1.24 -8.29
N LEU A 41 15.13 0.18 -8.81
CA LEU A 41 16.24 -0.53 -8.13
C LEU A 41 17.57 -0.05 -8.68
N HIS A 42 18.44 0.46 -7.81
CA HIS A 42 19.76 0.93 -8.16
C HIS A 42 20.87 0.20 -7.42
N TYR A 43 22.02 0.08 -8.08
CA TYR A 43 23.19 -0.56 -7.49
C TYR A 43 23.95 0.38 -6.53
N THR A 44 23.98 1.68 -6.82
CA THR A 44 24.82 2.66 -6.10
C THR A 44 24.15 3.98 -5.74
N GLU A 45 23.01 4.32 -6.33
CA GLU A 45 22.47 5.68 -6.26
C GLU A 45 21.23 5.83 -5.38
N ASN A 46 20.48 4.74 -5.15
CA ASN A 46 19.34 4.77 -4.24
C ASN A 46 19.70 4.11 -2.89
N PRO A 47 19.72 4.88 -1.80
CA PRO A 47 20.05 4.34 -0.49
C PRO A 47 18.96 3.45 0.11
N ILE A 48 17.74 3.48 -0.45
CA ILE A 48 16.57 2.73 0.06
C ILE A 48 16.43 1.41 -0.69
N TRP A 49 16.41 1.44 -2.03
CA TRP A 49 16.08 0.29 -2.88
C TRP A 49 17.30 -0.20 -3.64
N SER A 50 17.85 -1.34 -3.23
CA SER A 50 19.03 -1.93 -3.87
C SER A 50 18.81 -3.38 -4.27
N TYR A 51 19.65 -3.86 -5.19
CA TYR A 51 19.70 -5.28 -5.53
C TYR A 51 20.06 -6.12 -4.30
N GLY A 52 19.40 -7.27 -4.15
CA GLY A 52 19.65 -8.18 -3.03
C GLY A 52 18.66 -8.05 -1.86
N MET A 53 17.71 -7.10 -1.93
CA MET A 53 16.64 -6.95 -0.94
C MET A 53 15.45 -7.89 -1.16
N GLY A 54 15.56 -8.88 -2.07
CA GLY A 54 14.45 -9.78 -2.39
C GLY A 54 13.46 -9.24 -3.43
N LEU A 55 13.61 -7.98 -3.83
CA LEU A 55 12.71 -7.35 -4.80
C LEU A 55 12.94 -7.90 -6.22
N ASN A 56 11.85 -8.09 -6.97
CA ASN A 56 11.91 -8.54 -8.34
C ASN A 56 12.60 -7.50 -9.23
N ARG A 57 13.44 -7.95 -10.17
CA ARG A 57 14.15 -7.08 -11.11
C ARG A 57 13.25 -6.57 -12.24
N ASP A 58 12.16 -7.27 -12.55
CA ASP A 58 11.22 -6.86 -13.59
C ASP A 58 10.50 -5.56 -13.19
N PRO A 59 10.65 -4.45 -13.94
CA PRO A 59 9.96 -3.20 -13.66
C PRO A 59 8.44 -3.33 -13.65
N ALA A 60 7.86 -4.25 -14.41
CA ALA A 60 6.43 -4.48 -14.46
C ALA A 60 5.85 -4.95 -13.12
N THR A 61 6.66 -5.58 -12.26
CA THR A 61 6.22 -6.01 -10.92
C THR A 61 6.29 -4.89 -9.88
N ARG A 62 6.78 -3.73 -10.25
CA ARG A 62 6.94 -2.54 -9.38
C ARG A 62 6.12 -1.37 -9.88
N GLN A 63 5.01 -1.65 -10.54
CA GLN A 63 4.05 -0.65 -10.97
C GLN A 63 2.95 -0.53 -9.93
N TYR A 64 2.66 0.68 -9.49
CA TYR A 64 1.66 1.00 -8.47
C TYR A 64 0.74 2.16 -8.89
N SER A 65 1.02 2.77 -10.06
CA SER A 65 0.19 3.78 -10.71
C SER A 65 -0.39 3.22 -12.01
N PHE A 66 -1.71 3.25 -12.17
CA PHE A 66 -2.45 2.57 -13.23
C PHE A 66 -3.44 3.49 -13.91
N ASP A 67 -3.49 3.46 -15.24
CA ASP A 67 -4.52 4.12 -16.05
C ASP A 67 -5.71 3.17 -16.26
N VAL A 68 -6.82 3.43 -15.56
CA VAL A 68 -8.02 2.59 -15.58
C VAL A 68 -8.84 2.79 -16.87
N ASN A 69 -8.54 3.81 -17.66
CA ASN A 69 -9.17 4.01 -18.96
C ASN A 69 -8.73 2.94 -19.99
N THR A 70 -7.55 2.37 -19.83
CA THR A 70 -6.93 1.44 -20.79
C THR A 70 -7.08 -0.03 -20.40
N ALA A 71 -7.25 -0.33 -19.13
CA ALA A 71 -7.39 -1.70 -18.61
C ALA A 71 -8.23 -1.71 -17.34
N THR A 72 -8.77 -2.88 -17.01
CA THR A 72 -9.62 -3.09 -15.82
C THR A 72 -8.99 -4.01 -14.78
N SER A 73 -7.79 -4.54 -15.03
CA SER A 73 -7.11 -5.47 -14.12
C SER A 73 -5.62 -5.16 -14.07
N PHE A 74 -5.10 -4.99 -12.88
CA PHE A 74 -3.72 -4.59 -12.62
C PHE A 74 -3.09 -5.49 -11.57
N ASP A 75 -1.80 -5.78 -11.73
CA ASP A 75 -1.02 -6.57 -10.80
C ASP A 75 -0.33 -5.63 -9.80
N VAL A 76 -0.60 -5.84 -8.51
CA VAL A 76 -0.04 -5.08 -7.39
C VAL A 76 0.76 -6.03 -6.50
N TYR A 77 2.04 -5.79 -6.33
CA TYR A 77 2.91 -6.62 -5.49
C TYR A 77 3.09 -6.03 -4.09
N ASN A 78 2.73 -6.81 -3.08
CA ASN A 78 3.20 -6.62 -1.73
C ASN A 78 4.51 -7.39 -1.55
N PHE A 79 5.63 -6.68 -1.49
CA PHE A 79 6.96 -7.29 -1.28
C PHE A 79 7.29 -7.53 0.18
N GLY A 80 6.41 -7.14 1.10
CA GLY A 80 6.55 -7.41 2.53
C GLY A 80 6.33 -8.87 2.89
N ASP A 81 6.66 -9.20 4.12
CA ASP A 81 6.53 -10.55 4.68
C ASP A 81 5.15 -10.79 5.30
N VAL A 82 4.31 -9.76 5.37
CA VAL A 82 3.00 -9.79 6.03
C VAL A 82 1.93 -9.20 5.13
N PRO A 83 0.67 -9.67 5.26
CA PRO A 83 -0.45 -9.00 4.62
C PRO A 83 -0.61 -7.57 5.13
N ILE A 84 -1.05 -6.68 4.25
CA ILE A 84 -1.30 -5.28 4.57
C ILE A 84 -2.80 -5.09 4.71
N ASP A 85 -3.22 -4.59 5.87
CA ASP A 85 -4.61 -4.27 6.16
C ASP A 85 -4.72 -2.89 6.83
N GLN A 86 -5.94 -2.41 7.00
CA GLN A 86 -6.24 -1.11 7.57
C GLN A 86 -5.80 -0.90 9.03
N PHE A 87 -5.48 -1.97 9.73
CA PHE A 87 -5.25 -1.91 11.18
C PHE A 87 -3.77 -1.87 11.54
N ASN A 88 -2.93 -2.45 10.71
CA ASN A 88 -1.57 -2.79 11.11
C ASN A 88 -0.48 -2.15 10.24
N GLN A 89 -0.79 -1.75 9.01
CA GLN A 89 0.21 -1.23 8.08
C GLN A 89 -0.30 -0.02 7.29
N HIS A 90 0.65 0.66 6.67
CA HIS A 90 0.36 1.76 5.77
C HIS A 90 -0.22 1.25 4.45
N LEU A 91 -1.46 1.62 4.16
CA LEU A 91 -2.11 1.38 2.87
C LEU A 91 -2.91 2.62 2.49
N ILE A 92 -2.50 3.24 1.41
CA ILE A 92 -3.25 4.33 0.79
C ILE A 92 -3.61 3.92 -0.64
N LEU A 93 -4.88 4.05 -0.97
CA LEU A 93 -5.36 3.96 -2.35
C LEU A 93 -5.87 5.32 -2.77
N ARG A 94 -5.37 5.84 -3.91
CA ARG A 94 -5.82 7.10 -4.50
C ARG A 94 -6.43 6.83 -5.86
N LEU A 95 -7.65 7.33 -6.07
CA LEU A 95 -8.34 7.33 -7.36
C LEU A 95 -8.52 8.77 -7.80
N THR A 96 -7.78 9.18 -8.84
CA THR A 96 -7.86 10.54 -9.41
C THR A 96 -8.77 10.51 -10.64
N PHE A 97 -9.89 11.20 -10.57
CA PHE A 97 -10.89 11.22 -11.63
C PHE A 97 -10.63 12.36 -12.62
N ASN A 98 -10.57 12.05 -13.91
CA ASN A 98 -10.42 13.05 -14.97
C ASN A 98 -11.76 13.62 -15.42
N GLN A 99 -12.86 12.97 -15.06
CA GLN A 99 -14.22 13.41 -15.38
C GLN A 99 -15.19 13.11 -14.23
N GLU A 100 -16.35 13.74 -14.27
CA GLU A 100 -17.41 13.53 -13.29
C GLU A 100 -17.90 12.08 -13.31
N LEU A 101 -18.13 11.50 -12.13
CA LEU A 101 -18.68 10.17 -11.95
C LEU A 101 -20.06 10.26 -11.29
N ASN A 102 -21.12 9.93 -12.05
CA ASN A 102 -22.50 9.93 -11.57
C ASN A 102 -23.03 8.53 -11.26
N ASN A 103 -22.29 7.50 -11.63
CA ASN A 103 -22.66 6.10 -11.43
C ASN A 103 -21.82 5.50 -10.29
N THR A 104 -22.23 4.32 -9.82
CA THR A 104 -21.41 3.53 -8.90
C THR A 104 -20.20 2.98 -9.63
N ILE A 105 -19.04 3.09 -9.00
CA ILE A 105 -17.81 2.38 -9.38
C ILE A 105 -17.63 1.19 -8.44
N ASN A 106 -17.29 0.04 -9.03
CA ASN A 106 -16.94 -1.17 -8.30
C ASN A 106 -15.51 -1.57 -8.62
N PHE A 107 -14.73 -1.78 -7.57
CA PHE A 107 -13.34 -2.22 -7.69
C PHE A 107 -12.92 -2.99 -6.44
N GLY A 108 -11.74 -3.59 -6.47
CA GLY A 108 -11.18 -4.22 -5.27
C GLY A 108 -10.03 -5.14 -5.55
N PHE A 109 -9.46 -5.67 -4.48
CA PHE A 109 -8.33 -6.59 -4.51
C PHE A 109 -8.79 -8.03 -4.29
N ASN A 110 -8.23 -8.95 -5.06
CA ASN A 110 -8.37 -10.41 -4.86
C ASN A 110 -9.83 -10.90 -4.74
N GLY A 111 -10.77 -10.23 -5.43
CA GLY A 111 -12.20 -10.57 -5.41
C GLY A 111 -13.01 -9.86 -4.32
N LEU A 112 -12.41 -9.02 -3.51
CA LEU A 112 -13.14 -8.08 -2.67
C LEU A 112 -13.86 -7.07 -3.58
N ASN A 113 -15.12 -6.75 -3.28
CA ASN A 113 -15.87 -5.73 -4.01
C ASN A 113 -16.07 -4.48 -3.13
N ILE A 114 -15.41 -3.40 -3.50
CA ILE A 114 -15.57 -2.07 -2.91
C ILE A 114 -16.48 -1.27 -3.86
N GLU A 115 -17.51 -0.67 -3.30
CA GLU A 115 -18.47 0.14 -4.05
C GLU A 115 -18.42 1.59 -3.58
N ILE A 116 -18.38 2.52 -4.53
CA ILE A 116 -18.51 3.96 -4.26
C ILE A 116 -19.61 4.51 -5.18
N ASP A 117 -20.65 5.07 -4.59
CA ASP A 117 -21.69 5.81 -5.32
C ASP A 117 -21.15 7.19 -5.68
N GLY A 118 -20.84 7.40 -6.97
CA GLY A 118 -20.24 8.64 -7.46
C GLY A 118 -21.12 9.85 -7.27
N ALA A 119 -22.44 9.70 -7.43
CA ALA A 119 -23.41 10.78 -7.22
C ALA A 119 -23.50 11.16 -5.72
N ALA A 120 -23.60 10.15 -4.83
CA ALA A 120 -23.65 10.40 -3.38
C ALA A 120 -22.33 10.95 -2.82
N ALA A 121 -21.20 10.55 -3.40
CA ALA A 121 -19.87 11.05 -3.07
C ALA A 121 -19.56 12.41 -3.73
N ASN A 122 -20.43 12.88 -4.66
CA ASN A 122 -20.27 14.12 -5.44
C ASN A 122 -18.88 14.20 -6.11
N ILE A 123 -18.56 13.17 -6.93
CA ILE A 123 -17.26 13.06 -7.59
C ILE A 123 -17.27 13.88 -8.87
N GLY A 124 -16.45 14.94 -8.92
CA GLY A 124 -16.22 15.78 -10.08
C GLY A 124 -14.90 15.50 -10.80
N ALA A 125 -14.72 16.14 -11.95
CA ALA A 125 -13.45 16.09 -12.67
C ALA A 125 -12.33 16.76 -11.84
N GLY A 126 -11.21 16.08 -11.70
CA GLY A 126 -10.05 16.49 -10.89
C GLY A 126 -10.15 16.08 -9.42
N ASP A 127 -11.24 15.45 -8.99
CA ASP A 127 -11.35 14.97 -7.63
C ASP A 127 -10.45 13.76 -7.36
N VAL A 128 -9.95 13.68 -6.13
CA VAL A 128 -9.15 12.56 -5.63
C VAL A 128 -9.89 11.86 -4.50
N ILE A 129 -10.31 10.63 -4.77
CA ILE A 129 -10.78 9.75 -3.72
C ILE A 129 -9.58 9.08 -3.09
N THR A 130 -9.43 9.24 -1.77
CA THR A 130 -8.37 8.60 -0.99
C THR A 130 -8.99 7.61 0.00
N TYR A 131 -8.50 6.39 0.00
CA TYR A 131 -8.66 5.47 1.11
C TYR A 131 -7.41 5.54 1.98
N GLU A 132 -7.58 5.83 3.25
CA GLU A 132 -6.51 5.84 4.26
C GLU A 132 -7.08 5.62 5.66
N VAL A 133 -6.32 4.99 6.55
CA VAL A 133 -6.69 4.79 7.97
C VAL A 133 -8.14 4.31 8.13
N GLY A 134 -8.57 3.37 7.28
CA GLY A 134 -9.89 2.76 7.35
C GLY A 134 -11.06 3.63 6.90
N GLY A 135 -10.82 4.74 6.20
CA GLY A 135 -11.85 5.66 5.69
C GLY A 135 -11.70 5.99 4.22
N TYR A 136 -12.78 6.47 3.62
CA TYR A 136 -12.82 6.99 2.25
C TYR A 136 -13.09 8.49 2.28
N PHE A 137 -12.30 9.24 1.53
CA PHE A 137 -12.37 10.69 1.49
C PHE A 137 -12.38 11.20 0.05
N ASN A 138 -13.25 12.16 -0.26
CA ASN A 138 -13.19 12.95 -1.49
C ASN A 138 -12.54 14.30 -1.16
N ASN A 139 -11.33 14.55 -1.66
CA ASN A 139 -10.56 15.77 -1.38
C ASN A 139 -10.49 16.09 0.13
N GLY A 140 -10.31 15.05 0.97
CA GLY A 140 -10.23 15.16 2.43
C GLY A 140 -11.58 15.19 3.16
N LEU A 141 -12.70 15.18 2.47
CA LEU A 141 -14.03 15.07 3.08
C LEU A 141 -14.50 13.61 3.10
N SER A 142 -14.91 13.12 4.26
CA SER A 142 -15.36 11.73 4.38
C SER A 142 -16.59 11.44 3.52
N ILE A 143 -16.50 10.37 2.73
CA ILE A 143 -17.58 9.85 1.88
C ILE A 143 -17.99 8.44 2.28
N LEU A 144 -17.69 8.03 3.51
CA LEU A 144 -17.92 6.66 3.98
C LEU A 144 -19.39 6.21 3.80
N ASN A 145 -20.34 7.12 3.92
CA ASN A 145 -21.76 6.87 3.69
C ASN A 145 -22.15 6.64 2.21
N ALA A 146 -21.28 6.97 1.26
CA ALA A 146 -21.42 6.69 -0.15
C ALA A 146 -20.72 5.39 -0.58
N THR A 147 -20.27 4.58 0.37
CA THR A 147 -19.55 3.32 0.14
C THR A 147 -20.29 2.13 0.75
N ASN A 148 -19.90 0.92 0.35
CA ASN A 148 -20.38 -0.32 0.99
C ASN A 148 -19.56 -0.73 2.23
N TYR A 149 -18.73 0.17 2.78
CA TYR A 149 -17.89 -0.03 3.98
C TYR A 149 -16.82 -1.13 3.85
N GLN A 150 -16.61 -1.69 2.66
CA GLN A 150 -15.53 -2.65 2.43
C GLN A 150 -14.18 -1.92 2.40
N GLN A 151 -13.15 -2.62 2.84
CA GLN A 151 -11.83 -2.02 3.00
C GLN A 151 -10.79 -2.84 2.27
N PRO A 152 -9.89 -2.20 1.51
CA PRO A 152 -8.85 -2.90 0.77
C PRO A 152 -7.87 -3.57 1.73
N ALA A 153 -7.33 -4.70 1.27
CA ALA A 153 -6.23 -5.41 1.90
C ALA A 153 -5.37 -6.06 0.81
N LEU A 154 -4.08 -6.21 1.09
CA LEU A 154 -3.13 -6.88 0.20
C LEU A 154 -2.55 -8.10 0.90
N ASP A 155 -2.66 -9.25 0.25
CA ASP A 155 -1.92 -10.44 0.65
C ASP A 155 -0.42 -10.29 0.34
N VAL A 156 0.41 -11.13 0.94
CA VAL A 156 1.83 -11.21 0.60
C VAL A 156 1.99 -11.67 -0.85
N GLY A 157 2.82 -10.99 -1.61
CA GLY A 157 3.09 -11.29 -3.01
C GLY A 157 2.13 -10.62 -3.97
N LEU A 158 1.69 -11.34 -5.01
CA LEU A 158 0.87 -10.81 -6.10
C LEU A 158 -0.59 -10.65 -5.69
N ASN A 159 -1.09 -9.43 -5.84
CA ASN A 159 -2.50 -9.08 -5.71
C ASN A 159 -3.06 -8.59 -7.05
N LYS A 160 -4.35 -8.77 -7.25
CA LYS A 160 -5.04 -8.23 -8.43
C LYS A 160 -6.00 -7.14 -8.01
N LEU A 161 -5.73 -5.91 -8.47
CA LEU A 161 -6.68 -4.81 -8.42
C LEU A 161 -7.56 -4.90 -9.67
N ILE A 162 -8.87 -5.03 -9.48
CA ILE A 162 -9.83 -5.22 -10.56
C ILE A 162 -10.92 -4.15 -10.45
N PHE A 163 -11.26 -3.55 -11.59
CA PHE A 163 -12.41 -2.66 -11.77
C PHE A 163 -13.48 -3.38 -12.58
N ASP A 164 -14.76 -3.11 -12.34
CA ASP A 164 -15.90 -3.69 -13.07
C ASP A 164 -16.07 -3.10 -14.48
N GLY A 165 -15.34 -2.04 -14.81
CA GLY A 165 -15.35 -1.37 -16.11
C GLY A 165 -14.15 -0.46 -16.29
N THR A 166 -14.05 0.16 -17.44
CA THR A 166 -13.06 1.21 -17.70
C THR A 166 -13.62 2.56 -17.25
N TYR A 167 -12.77 3.32 -16.56
CA TYR A 167 -13.11 4.63 -16.03
C TYR A 167 -11.98 5.61 -16.39
N ASP A 168 -12.33 6.84 -16.69
CA ASP A 168 -11.34 7.89 -16.96
C ASP A 168 -10.76 8.38 -15.62
N LEU A 169 -9.91 7.54 -15.04
CA LEU A 169 -9.22 7.80 -13.79
C LEU A 169 -7.84 7.13 -13.74
N THR A 170 -7.01 7.64 -12.87
CA THR A 170 -5.75 7.01 -12.46
C THR A 170 -5.91 6.43 -11.05
N ALA A 171 -5.51 5.18 -10.87
CA ALA A 171 -5.44 4.52 -9.57
C ALA A 171 -3.98 4.43 -9.10
N GLU A 172 -3.71 4.80 -7.86
CA GLU A 172 -2.40 4.69 -7.22
C GLU A 172 -2.52 3.90 -5.92
N VAL A 173 -1.63 2.93 -5.71
CA VAL A 173 -1.55 2.11 -4.50
C VAL A 173 -0.24 2.37 -3.79
N GLU A 174 -0.30 2.93 -2.59
CA GLU A 174 0.86 3.17 -1.74
C GLU A 174 0.81 2.24 -0.52
N CYS A 175 1.86 1.45 -0.35
CA CYS A 175 1.99 0.48 0.75
C CYS A 175 3.46 0.32 1.18
#